data_49e2ae1c0c7a40fb7c1a376ba403900b
#
_entry.id   49e2ae1c0c7a40fb7c1a376ba403900b
#
_cell.length_a   1.000
_cell.length_b   1.000
_cell.length_c   1.000
_cell.angle_alpha   90.00
_cell.angle_beta   90.00
_cell.angle_gamma   90.00
#
_symmetry.space_group_name_H-M   'P 1'
#
loop_
_entity.id
_entity.type
_entity.pdbx_description
1 polymer ?
#
loop_
_entity_poly.entity_id
_entity_poly.type
_entity_poly.pdbx_seq_one_letter_code
_entity_poly.pdbx_strand_id
1 'polypeptide(L)'
;MTALEPRDADLAKTSDVPSVPESEESVLGRPYRALSIGIVSVVLLIAFEATAVGTAMPVAARELDGVSLYAFAFSGYFTTSLFGMVLAGQWSDRRGPLGALTAGIASFGAGLLLAGTAGVMWLFILGRAVQGLGGGLVIVALYVVVGRAYPERLRPAIMAAFAASWVVPSIVGPLASGAVTEHLGWRWVFVGIPVLVVFPLALALPQIRRLAGGPVDGSGRPASFDRRRIRLALGISVGAGLLQYAAQDLRWLSLVPGVAGAALLVPAVLGLLPRGTYRAARGLPSVVLLRGVAAGSFIAAESFVPLMLVTQRGLSPTLAGFSLAAGGGTWALGSWLQSRPRMEPYRERLMTLGMVLVAATIAAAPSVLIDSVPAWTLAVVWAFGCFGMGLVISSTSVLLLHLSAPEEAGTNSAALQISDGLSNVILLALGGAAFAALGGGSVTHTAMDTSATSSHPAAFAAVFLPMAGVALVGAWVTTRLRER
;
A
#
# COMPACT_ATOMS: atom_id res chain seq x y z
N MET A 1 57.68 -45.89 43.55
CA MET A 1 57.13 -45.60 42.24
C MET A 1 55.65 -45.91 42.30
N THR A 2 54.85 -44.92 42.64
CA THR A 2 53.41 -45.02 42.91
C THR A 2 52.71 -44.11 41.90
N ALA A 3 52.00 -44.72 40.98
CA ALA A 3 51.18 -44.02 39.98
C ALA A 3 49.90 -43.54 40.65
N LEU A 4 49.61 -42.23 40.53
CA LEU A 4 48.34 -41.58 40.90
C LEU A 4 47.44 -41.67 39.70
N GLU A 5 46.31 -42.36 39.82
CA GLU A 5 45.13 -42.22 38.92
C GLU A 5 44.39 -40.94 39.19
N PRO A 6 43.90 -40.21 38.15
CA PRO A 6 43.01 -39.14 38.38
C PRO A 6 41.56 -39.62 38.42
N ARG A 7 40.87 -39.31 39.49
CA ARG A 7 39.45 -39.41 39.73
C ARG A 7 38.78 -38.20 39.05
N ASP A 8 38.27 -38.37 37.86
CA ASP A 8 37.37 -37.41 37.21
C ASP A 8 36.26 -38.16 36.48
N ALA A 9 35.29 -38.63 37.25
CA ALA A 9 34.06 -39.22 36.72
C ALA A 9 32.91 -38.89 37.68
N ASP A 10 32.50 -37.60 37.74
CA ASP A 10 31.22 -37.27 38.35
C ASP A 10 30.82 -35.78 38.15
N LEU A 11 30.78 -35.29 36.94
CA LEU A 11 30.19 -33.96 36.60
C LEU A 11 29.42 -33.97 35.27
N ALA A 12 28.69 -35.02 34.99
CA ALA A 12 27.71 -35.05 33.89
C ALA A 12 26.29 -35.24 34.48
N LYS A 13 25.88 -34.35 35.39
CA LYS A 13 24.45 -34.11 35.60
C LYS A 13 24.02 -33.10 34.55
N THR A 14 23.70 -33.61 33.36
CA THR A 14 22.87 -32.91 32.38
C THR A 14 21.60 -32.50 33.07
N SER A 15 21.44 -31.19 33.21
CA SER A 15 20.18 -30.58 33.58
C SER A 15 19.12 -30.99 32.53
N ASP A 16 18.23 -31.90 32.94
CA ASP A 16 16.97 -32.13 32.27
C ASP A 16 16.13 -30.84 32.30
N VAL A 17 16.41 -29.95 31.36
CA VAL A 17 15.45 -28.90 31.01
C VAL A 17 14.37 -29.64 30.20
N PRO A 18 13.13 -29.69 30.67
CA PRO A 18 12.07 -30.34 29.92
C PRO A 18 12.00 -29.71 28.55
N SER A 19 12.33 -30.44 27.52
CA SER A 19 12.11 -30.03 26.14
C SER A 19 10.60 -29.90 25.96
N VAL A 20 10.11 -28.65 25.85
CA VAL A 20 8.72 -28.37 25.49
C VAL A 20 8.48 -29.06 24.15
N PRO A 21 7.39 -29.85 24.01
CA PRO A 21 7.13 -30.57 22.79
C PRO A 21 7.06 -29.62 21.59
N GLU A 22 7.76 -29.89 20.51
CA GLU A 22 7.84 -29.10 19.27
C GLU A 22 6.45 -28.76 18.68
N SER A 23 5.41 -29.49 19.05
CA SER A 23 4.02 -29.28 18.62
C SER A 23 3.33 -28.02 19.22
N GLU A 24 3.86 -27.39 20.28
CA GLU A 24 3.26 -26.21 20.91
C GLU A 24 3.77 -24.88 20.33
N GLU A 25 4.77 -24.88 19.47
CA GLU A 25 5.41 -23.69 18.96
C GLU A 25 4.97 -23.32 17.52
N SER A 26 3.69 -23.06 17.36
CA SER A 26 3.14 -22.49 16.12
C SER A 26 2.62 -21.08 16.38
N VAL A 27 2.45 -20.29 15.31
CA VAL A 27 1.83 -18.95 15.38
C VAL A 27 0.41 -18.98 15.94
N LEU A 28 -0.26 -20.14 15.87
CA LEU A 28 -1.56 -20.41 16.48
C LEU A 28 -1.47 -21.18 17.80
N GLY A 29 -0.27 -21.44 18.31
CA GLY A 29 -0.05 -22.02 19.64
C GLY A 29 -0.57 -21.12 20.76
N ARG A 30 -0.89 -21.69 21.91
CA ARG A 30 -1.48 -20.97 23.07
C ARG A 30 -0.80 -19.63 23.40
N PRO A 31 0.55 -19.49 23.38
CA PRO A 31 1.19 -18.22 23.71
C PRO A 31 0.94 -17.10 22.70
N TYR A 32 0.79 -17.43 21.42
CA TYR A 32 0.75 -16.46 20.32
C TYR A 32 -0.64 -16.32 19.66
N ARG A 33 -1.56 -17.25 19.93
CA ARG A 33 -2.87 -17.34 19.25
C ARG A 33 -3.64 -16.03 19.23
N ALA A 34 -3.83 -15.42 20.40
CA ALA A 34 -4.60 -14.18 20.51
C ALA A 34 -3.89 -13.00 19.82
N LEU A 35 -2.55 -12.94 19.91
CA LEU A 35 -1.74 -11.95 19.21
C LEU A 35 -1.82 -12.14 17.70
N SER A 36 -1.64 -13.36 17.20
CA SER A 36 -1.70 -13.66 15.77
C SER A 36 -3.06 -13.36 15.16
N ILE A 37 -4.15 -13.80 15.82
CA ILE A 37 -5.51 -13.49 15.37
C ILE A 37 -5.75 -11.99 15.36
N GLY A 38 -5.37 -11.27 16.41
CA GLY A 38 -5.54 -9.83 16.50
C GLY A 38 -4.78 -9.08 15.41
N ILE A 39 -3.49 -9.40 15.21
CA ILE A 39 -2.66 -8.80 14.17
C ILE A 39 -3.24 -9.05 12.77
N VAL A 40 -3.50 -10.32 12.44
CA VAL A 40 -4.06 -10.74 11.14
C VAL A 40 -5.39 -10.05 10.86
N SER A 41 -6.25 -9.95 11.87
CA SER A 41 -7.55 -9.26 11.73
C SER A 41 -7.41 -7.77 11.50
N VAL A 42 -6.48 -7.09 12.17
CA VAL A 42 -6.20 -5.66 11.94
C VAL A 42 -5.68 -5.44 10.50
N VAL A 43 -4.73 -6.27 10.04
CA VAL A 43 -4.21 -6.19 8.67
C VAL A 43 -5.30 -6.47 7.65
N LEU A 44 -6.14 -7.49 7.89
CA LEU A 44 -7.26 -7.84 7.01
C LEU A 44 -8.26 -6.69 6.88
N LEU A 45 -8.57 -5.98 7.96
CA LEU A 45 -9.49 -4.84 7.93
C LEU A 45 -8.89 -3.62 7.22
N ILE A 46 -7.58 -3.36 7.39
CA ILE A 46 -6.88 -2.32 6.63
C ILE A 46 -6.86 -2.67 5.14
N ALA A 47 -6.59 -3.94 4.81
CA ALA A 47 -6.59 -4.42 3.43
C ALA A 47 -8.01 -4.37 2.82
N PHE A 48 -9.04 -4.71 3.60
CA PHE A 48 -10.44 -4.57 3.18
C PHE A 48 -10.77 -3.13 2.85
N GLU A 49 -10.44 -2.19 3.73
CA GLU A 49 -10.67 -0.76 3.48
C GLU A 49 -9.95 -0.29 2.21
N ALA A 50 -8.66 -0.61 2.09
CA ALA A 50 -7.85 -0.19 0.95
C ALA A 50 -8.44 -0.63 -0.41
N THR A 51 -9.05 -1.82 -0.46
CA THR A 51 -9.70 -2.36 -1.66
C THR A 51 -11.16 -1.89 -1.82
N ALA A 52 -11.86 -1.67 -0.72
CA ALA A 52 -13.27 -1.24 -0.70
C ALA A 52 -13.46 0.20 -1.16
N VAL A 53 -12.54 1.09 -0.79
CA VAL A 53 -12.61 2.52 -1.10
C VAL A 53 -12.69 2.77 -2.60
N GLY A 54 -11.92 2.05 -3.42
CA GLY A 54 -11.93 2.21 -4.88
C GLY A 54 -13.33 2.11 -5.49
N THR A 55 -14.16 1.22 -4.95
CA THR A 55 -15.52 0.97 -5.44
C THR A 55 -16.54 1.99 -4.93
N ALA A 56 -16.41 2.47 -3.69
CA ALA A 56 -17.30 3.46 -3.09
C ALA A 56 -17.00 4.89 -3.57
N MET A 57 -15.75 5.18 -3.92
CA MET A 57 -15.24 6.51 -4.22
C MET A 57 -15.97 7.23 -5.38
N PRO A 58 -16.33 6.58 -6.51
CA PRO A 58 -17.05 7.26 -7.60
C PRO A 58 -18.40 7.83 -7.16
N VAL A 59 -19.12 7.12 -6.30
CA VAL A 59 -20.41 7.58 -5.77
C VAL A 59 -20.20 8.72 -4.78
N ALA A 60 -19.25 8.59 -3.86
CA ALA A 60 -18.90 9.63 -2.92
C ALA A 60 -18.47 10.93 -3.62
N ALA A 61 -17.61 10.85 -4.65
CA ALA A 61 -17.12 12.00 -5.39
C ALA A 61 -18.25 12.73 -6.14
N ARG A 62 -19.24 11.99 -6.67
CA ARG A 62 -20.42 12.60 -7.32
C ARG A 62 -21.35 13.28 -6.32
N GLU A 63 -21.67 12.60 -5.19
CA GLU A 63 -22.56 13.19 -4.17
C GLU A 63 -21.95 14.40 -3.45
N LEU A 64 -20.62 14.49 -3.40
CA LEU A 64 -19.90 15.60 -2.78
C LEU A 64 -19.45 16.67 -3.78
N ASP A 65 -19.94 16.62 -5.03
CA ASP A 65 -19.56 17.53 -6.13
C ASP A 65 -18.05 17.67 -6.31
N GLY A 66 -17.31 16.58 -6.09
CA GLY A 66 -15.84 16.56 -5.98
C GLY A 66 -15.13 15.66 -6.99
N VAL A 67 -15.72 15.38 -8.18
CA VAL A 67 -15.10 14.48 -9.17
C VAL A 67 -13.75 15.01 -9.67
N SER A 68 -13.58 16.33 -9.77
CA SER A 68 -12.28 16.95 -10.08
C SER A 68 -11.21 16.68 -9.03
N LEU A 69 -11.60 16.50 -7.76
CA LEU A 69 -10.74 16.22 -6.63
C LEU A 69 -10.54 14.70 -6.38
N TYR A 70 -11.07 13.86 -7.27
CA TYR A 70 -11.09 12.39 -7.11
C TYR A 70 -9.71 11.80 -6.79
N ALA A 71 -8.71 12.13 -7.62
CA ALA A 71 -7.35 11.65 -7.41
C ALA A 71 -6.73 12.18 -6.10
N PHE A 72 -7.08 13.40 -5.69
CA PHE A 72 -6.58 13.99 -4.45
C PHE A 72 -7.10 13.24 -3.20
N ALA A 73 -8.31 12.71 -3.25
CA ALA A 73 -8.84 11.89 -2.17
C ALA A 73 -8.08 10.56 -1.99
N PHE A 74 -7.61 9.94 -3.06
CA PHE A 74 -6.72 8.77 -2.97
C PHE A 74 -5.31 9.14 -2.52
N SER A 75 -4.71 10.11 -3.19
CA SER A 75 -3.33 10.49 -2.92
C SER A 75 -3.15 11.12 -1.55
N GLY A 76 -4.15 11.79 -0.99
CA GLY A 76 -4.14 12.30 0.37
C GLY A 76 -3.87 11.21 1.42
N TYR A 77 -4.46 10.04 1.24
CA TYR A 77 -4.19 8.86 2.07
C TYR A 77 -2.73 8.40 1.94
N PHE A 78 -2.23 8.17 0.73
CA PHE A 78 -0.86 7.70 0.51
C PHE A 78 0.19 8.71 0.98
N THR A 79 -0.06 9.99 0.76
CA THR A 79 0.82 11.10 1.14
C THR A 79 1.06 11.13 2.66
N THR A 80 0.01 11.09 3.44
CA THR A 80 0.13 11.12 4.91
C THR A 80 0.54 9.77 5.48
N SER A 81 0.24 8.66 4.81
CA SER A 81 0.69 7.33 5.20
C SER A 81 2.22 7.21 5.18
N LEU A 82 2.90 7.77 4.18
CA LEU A 82 4.37 7.83 4.14
C LEU A 82 4.95 8.53 5.37
N PHE A 83 4.39 9.67 5.76
CA PHE A 83 4.80 10.36 6.99
C PHE A 83 4.54 9.49 8.23
N GLY A 84 3.36 8.86 8.30
CA GLY A 84 2.99 7.94 9.36
C GLY A 84 3.95 6.77 9.51
N MET A 85 4.40 6.16 8.40
CA MET A 85 5.37 5.07 8.40
C MET A 85 6.72 5.48 9.01
N VAL A 86 7.26 6.64 8.60
CA VAL A 86 8.54 7.15 9.12
C VAL A 86 8.42 7.51 10.60
N LEU A 87 7.30 8.13 10.99
CA LEU A 87 7.04 8.49 12.39
C LEU A 87 6.92 7.24 13.27
N ALA A 88 6.20 6.21 12.80
CA ALA A 88 6.00 4.96 13.53
C ALA A 88 7.31 4.22 13.81
N GLY A 89 8.23 4.17 12.83
CA GLY A 89 9.55 3.56 13.01
C GLY A 89 10.29 4.23 14.16
N GLN A 90 10.45 5.54 14.10
CA GLN A 90 11.18 6.28 15.12
C GLN A 90 10.49 6.29 16.50
N TRP A 91 9.16 6.31 16.53
CA TRP A 91 8.41 6.21 17.78
C TRP A 91 8.59 4.83 18.42
N SER A 92 8.49 3.78 17.59
CA SER A 92 8.64 2.39 18.06
C SER A 92 10.04 2.09 18.57
N ASP A 93 11.09 2.66 17.94
CA ASP A 93 12.48 2.50 18.38
C ASP A 93 12.72 3.13 19.77
N ARG A 94 12.05 4.24 20.07
CA ARG A 94 12.24 4.98 21.35
C ARG A 94 11.38 4.50 22.50
N ARG A 95 10.10 4.23 22.24
CA ARG A 95 9.09 3.99 23.29
C ARG A 95 8.34 2.68 23.13
N GLY A 96 8.76 1.86 22.17
CA GLY A 96 8.04 0.66 21.79
C GLY A 96 6.88 0.92 20.84
N PRO A 97 6.36 -0.14 20.19
CA PRO A 97 5.38 -0.03 19.13
C PRO A 97 3.97 0.31 19.61
N LEU A 98 3.67 0.11 20.90
CA LEU A 98 2.32 0.23 21.45
C LEU A 98 1.73 1.63 21.25
N GLY A 99 2.52 2.69 21.53
CA GLY A 99 2.07 4.07 21.37
C GLY A 99 1.77 4.43 19.91
N ALA A 100 2.65 4.05 18.99
CA ALA A 100 2.44 4.25 17.56
C ALA A 100 1.23 3.46 17.05
N LEU A 101 1.05 2.22 17.49
CA LEU A 101 -0.08 1.38 17.11
C LEU A 101 -1.42 1.95 17.59
N THR A 102 -1.52 2.31 18.87
CA THR A 102 -2.77 2.85 19.44
C THR A 102 -3.14 4.20 18.85
N ALA A 103 -2.18 5.11 18.68
CA ALA A 103 -2.38 6.39 18.01
C ALA A 103 -2.77 6.18 16.54
N GLY A 104 -2.12 5.21 15.87
CA GLY A 104 -2.41 4.86 14.49
C GLY A 104 -3.84 4.36 14.29
N ILE A 105 -4.30 3.44 15.14
CA ILE A 105 -5.67 2.91 15.05
C ILE A 105 -6.70 4.00 15.37
N ALA A 106 -6.44 4.83 16.37
CA ALA A 106 -7.31 5.95 16.70
C ALA A 106 -7.40 6.96 15.55
N SER A 107 -6.26 7.32 14.93
CA SER A 107 -6.21 8.20 13.76
C SER A 107 -6.91 7.58 12.55
N PHE A 108 -6.67 6.29 12.28
CA PHE A 108 -7.32 5.56 11.18
C PHE A 108 -8.84 5.56 11.34
N GLY A 109 -9.34 5.21 12.53
CA GLY A 109 -10.77 5.21 12.83
C GLY A 109 -11.39 6.61 12.77
N ALA A 110 -10.72 7.62 13.34
CA ALA A 110 -11.17 9.02 13.27
C ALA A 110 -11.24 9.51 11.82
N GLY A 111 -10.23 9.18 10.99
CA GLY A 111 -10.22 9.51 9.57
C GLY A 111 -11.37 8.87 8.79
N LEU A 112 -11.68 7.60 9.07
CA LEU A 112 -12.84 6.91 8.49
C LEU A 112 -14.17 7.55 8.88
N LEU A 113 -14.35 7.89 10.16
CA LEU A 113 -15.55 8.58 10.62
C LEU A 113 -15.69 9.96 9.96
N LEU A 114 -14.59 10.72 9.88
CA LEU A 114 -14.57 12.01 9.21
C LEU A 114 -14.94 11.89 7.73
N ALA A 115 -14.38 10.92 7.02
CA ALA A 115 -14.69 10.67 5.62
C ALA A 115 -16.15 10.22 5.43
N GLY A 116 -16.63 9.27 6.26
CA GLY A 116 -17.99 8.75 6.15
C GLY A 116 -19.08 9.75 6.52
N THR A 117 -18.78 10.77 7.35
CA THR A 117 -19.72 11.84 7.74
C THR A 117 -19.53 13.13 6.93
N ALA A 118 -18.64 13.13 5.92
CA ALA A 118 -18.34 14.31 5.13
C ALA A 118 -19.57 14.80 4.34
N GLY A 119 -19.82 16.10 4.43
CA GLY A 119 -20.83 16.80 3.61
C GLY A 119 -20.23 17.53 2.41
N VAL A 120 -18.89 17.66 2.34
CA VAL A 120 -18.16 18.31 1.24
C VAL A 120 -16.89 17.52 0.94
N MET A 121 -16.42 17.59 -0.31
CA MET A 121 -15.25 16.78 -0.74
C MET A 121 -13.96 17.11 0.02
N TRP A 122 -13.74 18.38 0.43
CA TRP A 122 -12.57 18.77 1.21
C TRP A 122 -12.52 18.11 2.60
N LEU A 123 -13.67 17.97 3.26
CA LEU A 123 -13.76 17.27 4.54
C LEU A 123 -13.50 15.76 4.36
N PHE A 124 -13.97 15.20 3.25
CA PHE A 124 -13.67 13.82 2.87
C PHE A 124 -12.15 13.61 2.68
N ILE A 125 -11.49 14.49 1.91
CA ILE A 125 -10.04 14.46 1.68
C ILE A 125 -9.27 14.58 3.01
N LEU A 126 -9.70 15.49 3.90
CA LEU A 126 -9.11 15.60 5.24
C LEU A 126 -9.25 14.29 6.02
N GLY A 127 -10.44 13.67 5.98
CA GLY A 127 -10.66 12.35 6.56
C GLY A 127 -9.70 11.30 6.01
N ARG A 128 -9.50 11.27 4.69
CA ARG A 128 -8.54 10.38 4.01
C ARG A 128 -7.09 10.65 4.45
N ALA A 129 -6.72 11.92 4.62
CA ALA A 129 -5.39 12.29 5.11
C ALA A 129 -5.16 11.85 6.57
N VAL A 130 -6.13 12.05 7.46
CA VAL A 130 -6.07 11.57 8.86
C VAL A 130 -6.01 10.05 8.92
N GLN A 131 -6.79 9.37 8.07
CA GLN A 131 -6.80 7.93 7.93
C GLN A 131 -5.45 7.40 7.42
N GLY A 132 -4.87 8.03 6.40
CA GLY A 132 -3.57 7.65 5.84
C GLY A 132 -2.46 7.72 6.90
N LEU A 133 -2.40 8.79 7.67
CA LEU A 133 -1.47 8.91 8.81
C LEU A 133 -1.60 7.72 9.76
N GLY A 134 -2.85 7.37 10.11
CA GLY A 134 -3.15 6.21 10.95
C GLY A 134 -2.69 4.89 10.33
N GLY A 135 -2.99 4.67 9.06
CA GLY A 135 -2.59 3.46 8.32
C GLY A 135 -1.07 3.26 8.29
N GLY A 136 -0.32 4.35 8.02
CA GLY A 136 1.14 4.33 8.05
C GLY A 136 1.71 4.00 9.44
N LEU A 137 1.14 4.59 10.49
CA LEU A 137 1.51 4.29 11.87
C LEU A 137 1.27 2.82 12.23
N VAL A 138 0.10 2.28 11.89
CA VAL A 138 -0.29 0.91 12.22
C VAL A 138 0.59 -0.10 11.52
N ILE A 139 0.78 0.02 10.20
CA ILE A 139 1.47 -1.01 9.42
C ILE A 139 2.91 -1.20 9.91
N VAL A 140 3.65 -0.11 10.13
CA VAL A 140 5.03 -0.19 10.61
C VAL A 140 5.10 -0.66 12.08
N ALA A 141 4.19 -0.18 12.94
CA ALA A 141 4.15 -0.64 14.33
C ALA A 141 3.88 -2.15 14.42
N LEU A 142 3.02 -2.71 13.55
CA LEU A 142 2.76 -4.15 13.50
C LEU A 142 4.00 -4.95 13.05
N TYR A 143 4.80 -4.46 12.10
CA TYR A 143 6.07 -5.10 11.75
C TYR A 143 7.03 -5.13 12.94
N VAL A 144 7.11 -4.04 13.71
CA VAL A 144 7.95 -4.00 14.93
C VAL A 144 7.41 -4.96 15.99
N VAL A 145 6.09 -5.05 16.17
CA VAL A 145 5.46 -6.03 17.08
C VAL A 145 5.84 -7.46 16.70
N VAL A 146 5.76 -7.81 15.40
CA VAL A 146 6.16 -9.14 14.92
C VAL A 146 7.63 -9.42 15.23
N GLY A 147 8.51 -8.45 14.96
CA GLY A 147 9.95 -8.60 15.22
C GLY A 147 10.30 -8.81 16.70
N ARG A 148 9.47 -8.28 17.63
CA ARG A 148 9.72 -8.34 19.07
C ARG A 148 9.00 -9.50 19.77
N ALA A 149 7.77 -9.79 19.38
CA ALA A 149 6.91 -10.74 20.07
C ALA A 149 7.12 -12.18 19.62
N TYR A 150 7.61 -12.38 18.39
CA TYR A 150 7.77 -13.71 17.84
C TYR A 150 9.25 -14.13 17.77
N PRO A 151 9.58 -15.38 18.18
CA PRO A 151 10.91 -15.96 17.96
C PRO A 151 11.21 -16.00 16.45
N GLU A 152 12.49 -15.94 16.09
CA GLU A 152 12.94 -15.83 14.69
C GLU A 152 12.35 -16.89 13.76
N ARG A 153 12.26 -18.14 14.25
CA ARG A 153 11.68 -19.27 13.51
C ARG A 153 10.18 -19.11 13.16
N LEU A 154 9.40 -18.33 13.95
CA LEU A 154 7.98 -18.10 13.71
C LEU A 154 7.71 -16.84 12.89
N ARG A 155 8.67 -15.91 12.77
CA ARG A 155 8.52 -14.68 11.99
C ARG A 155 8.12 -14.92 10.53
N PRO A 156 8.72 -15.89 9.79
CA PRO A 156 8.28 -16.16 8.42
C PRO A 156 6.81 -16.58 8.32
N ALA A 157 6.32 -17.39 9.27
CA ALA A 157 4.94 -17.86 9.26
C ALA A 157 3.93 -16.72 9.51
N ILE A 158 4.20 -15.82 10.47
CA ILE A 158 3.31 -14.67 10.71
C ILE A 158 3.38 -13.66 9.57
N MET A 159 4.54 -13.47 8.94
CA MET A 159 4.68 -12.61 7.75
C MET A 159 3.93 -13.19 6.54
N ALA A 160 3.90 -14.51 6.39
CA ALA A 160 3.06 -15.17 5.38
C ALA A 160 1.56 -14.95 5.67
N ALA A 161 1.14 -14.99 6.94
CA ALA A 161 -0.24 -14.66 7.33
C ALA A 161 -0.60 -13.19 7.05
N PHE A 162 0.34 -12.25 7.22
CA PHE A 162 0.18 -10.85 6.79
C PHE A 162 -0.11 -10.76 5.28
N ALA A 163 0.71 -11.41 4.46
CA ALA A 163 0.52 -11.41 3.02
C ALA A 163 -0.83 -12.05 2.62
N ALA A 164 -1.19 -13.17 3.25
CA ALA A 164 -2.47 -13.85 3.02
C ALA A 164 -3.68 -12.98 3.42
N SER A 165 -3.53 -12.09 4.41
CA SER A 165 -4.58 -11.16 4.85
C SER A 165 -5.00 -10.15 3.78
N TRP A 166 -4.25 -9.98 2.71
CA TRP A 166 -4.59 -9.13 1.56
C TRP A 166 -5.40 -9.86 0.49
N VAL A 167 -5.28 -11.20 0.41
CA VAL A 167 -5.89 -11.99 -0.68
C VAL A 167 -7.41 -11.99 -0.57
N VAL A 168 -7.97 -12.28 0.61
CA VAL A 168 -9.42 -12.29 0.80
C VAL A 168 -10.04 -10.92 0.58
N PRO A 169 -9.52 -9.82 1.17
CA PRO A 169 -10.04 -8.49 0.91
C PRO A 169 -9.95 -8.04 -0.54
N SER A 170 -8.92 -8.43 -1.28
CA SER A 170 -8.79 -8.05 -2.69
C SER A 170 -9.89 -8.63 -3.59
N ILE A 171 -10.50 -9.74 -3.18
CA ILE A 171 -11.63 -10.35 -3.89
C ILE A 171 -12.97 -9.86 -3.29
N VAL A 172 -13.11 -9.97 -1.97
CA VAL A 172 -14.37 -9.68 -1.27
C VAL A 172 -14.61 -8.17 -1.10
N GLY A 173 -13.53 -7.39 -0.92
CA GLY A 173 -13.59 -5.95 -0.65
C GLY A 173 -14.37 -5.16 -1.70
N PRO A 174 -14.00 -5.22 -2.99
CA PRO A 174 -14.71 -4.51 -4.05
C PRO A 174 -16.18 -4.95 -4.17
N LEU A 175 -16.47 -6.25 -4.03
CA LEU A 175 -17.82 -6.80 -4.10
C LEU A 175 -18.69 -6.32 -2.94
N ALA A 176 -18.18 -6.49 -1.71
CA ALA A 176 -18.92 -6.08 -0.50
C ALA A 176 -19.12 -4.56 -0.45
N SER A 177 -18.08 -3.80 -0.81
CA SER A 177 -18.16 -2.34 -0.88
C SER A 177 -19.17 -1.87 -1.93
N GLY A 178 -19.18 -2.53 -3.10
CA GLY A 178 -20.15 -2.25 -4.17
C GLY A 178 -21.57 -2.47 -3.68
N ALA A 179 -21.86 -3.64 -3.09
CA ALA A 179 -23.17 -3.97 -2.56
C ALA A 179 -23.60 -3.02 -1.41
N VAL A 180 -22.70 -2.71 -0.47
CA VAL A 180 -22.97 -1.75 0.60
C VAL A 180 -23.26 -0.36 0.03
N THR A 181 -22.46 0.09 -0.95
CA THR A 181 -22.63 1.39 -1.60
C THR A 181 -23.97 1.49 -2.32
N GLU A 182 -24.40 0.42 -2.98
CA GLU A 182 -25.64 0.38 -3.77
C GLU A 182 -26.88 0.31 -2.89
N HIS A 183 -26.86 -0.46 -1.78
CA HIS A 183 -28.04 -0.73 -0.97
C HIS A 183 -28.15 0.10 0.33
N LEU A 184 -27.02 0.48 0.91
CA LEU A 184 -26.96 1.22 2.19
C LEU A 184 -26.37 2.62 2.03
N GLY A 185 -25.67 2.87 0.92
CA GLY A 185 -24.94 4.11 0.64
C GLY A 185 -23.44 4.00 0.98
N TRP A 186 -22.63 4.77 0.23
CA TRP A 186 -21.17 4.76 0.32
C TRP A 186 -20.62 5.12 1.72
N ARG A 187 -21.36 5.91 2.50
CA ARG A 187 -20.95 6.33 3.85
C ARG A 187 -20.74 5.14 4.77
N TRP A 188 -21.53 4.08 4.62
CA TRP A 188 -21.42 2.88 5.44
C TRP A 188 -20.14 2.09 5.20
N VAL A 189 -19.52 2.21 4.01
CA VAL A 189 -18.21 1.61 3.73
C VAL A 189 -17.14 2.19 4.66
N PHE A 190 -17.22 3.48 4.97
CA PHE A 190 -16.28 4.17 5.87
C PHE A 190 -16.65 4.04 7.34
N VAL A 191 -17.91 4.23 7.71
CA VAL A 191 -18.37 4.22 9.11
C VAL A 191 -18.42 2.80 9.70
N GLY A 192 -18.65 1.79 8.89
CA GLY A 192 -18.75 0.39 9.35
C GLY A 192 -17.41 -0.20 9.82
N ILE A 193 -16.31 0.15 9.17
CA ILE A 193 -14.99 -0.43 9.46
C ILE A 193 -14.49 -0.11 10.89
N PRO A 194 -14.57 1.12 11.42
CA PRO A 194 -14.17 1.41 12.79
C PRO A 194 -14.85 0.52 13.84
N VAL A 195 -16.13 0.19 13.63
CA VAL A 195 -16.86 -0.71 14.51
C VAL A 195 -16.26 -2.12 14.49
N LEU A 196 -15.89 -2.60 13.29
CA LEU A 196 -15.29 -3.93 13.13
C LEU A 196 -13.87 -4.02 13.70
N VAL A 197 -13.12 -2.92 13.76
CA VAL A 197 -11.73 -2.90 14.28
C VAL A 197 -11.68 -3.03 15.81
N VAL A 198 -12.73 -2.65 16.53
CA VAL A 198 -12.75 -2.67 17.99
C VAL A 198 -12.47 -4.08 18.54
N PHE A 199 -13.09 -5.11 17.97
CA PHE A 199 -12.95 -6.48 18.46
C PHE A 199 -11.53 -7.06 18.28
N PRO A 200 -10.92 -7.04 17.09
CA PRO A 200 -9.53 -7.48 16.92
C PRO A 200 -8.52 -6.71 17.78
N LEU A 201 -8.77 -5.41 17.95
CA LEU A 201 -7.92 -4.57 18.80
C LEU A 201 -8.01 -4.97 20.27
N ALA A 202 -9.21 -5.23 20.77
CA ALA A 202 -9.42 -5.70 22.14
C ALA A 202 -8.68 -7.03 22.41
N LEU A 203 -8.57 -7.90 21.42
CA LEU A 203 -7.80 -9.15 21.51
C LEU A 203 -6.28 -8.93 21.44
N ALA A 204 -5.82 -8.09 20.51
CA ALA A 204 -4.39 -7.89 20.25
C ALA A 204 -3.70 -7.03 21.32
N LEU A 205 -4.36 -5.97 21.78
CA LEU A 205 -3.74 -4.92 22.62
C LEU A 205 -3.15 -5.43 23.94
N PRO A 206 -3.83 -6.30 24.73
CA PRO A 206 -3.28 -6.86 25.95
C PRO A 206 -2.03 -7.70 25.69
N GLN A 207 -2.01 -8.47 24.58
CA GLN A 207 -0.89 -9.33 24.23
C GLN A 207 0.31 -8.51 23.73
N ILE A 208 0.06 -7.45 22.97
CA ILE A 208 1.12 -6.53 22.52
C ILE A 208 1.76 -5.84 23.72
N ARG A 209 0.96 -5.42 24.71
CA ARG A 209 1.48 -4.85 25.97
C ARG A 209 2.40 -5.82 26.70
N ARG A 210 2.04 -7.09 26.73
CA ARG A 210 2.81 -8.13 27.43
C ARG A 210 4.08 -8.56 26.70
N LEU A 211 4.01 -8.72 25.36
CA LEU A 211 5.05 -9.38 24.56
C LEU A 211 5.96 -8.40 23.81
N ALA A 212 5.49 -7.21 23.50
CA ALA A 212 6.21 -6.22 22.69
C ALA A 212 6.28 -4.82 23.32
N GLY A 213 5.81 -4.65 24.54
CA GLY A 213 5.86 -3.38 25.26
C GLY A 213 7.28 -3.02 25.70
N GLY A 214 7.63 -1.74 25.59
CA GLY A 214 8.92 -1.22 26.06
C GLY A 214 9.90 -0.83 24.95
N PRO A 215 11.02 -0.12 25.31
CA PRO A 215 12.09 0.24 24.38
C PRO A 215 12.87 -0.98 23.88
N VAL A 216 13.60 -0.83 22.75
CA VAL A 216 14.36 -1.93 22.12
C VAL A 216 15.57 -2.33 22.94
N ASP A 217 16.27 -1.36 23.54
CA ASP A 217 17.52 -1.58 24.22
C ASP A 217 17.35 -1.58 25.74
N GLY A 218 17.75 -2.67 26.39
CA GLY A 218 17.92 -2.75 27.85
C GLY A 218 18.93 -1.75 28.42
N SER A 219 19.59 -0.96 27.56
CA SER A 219 20.58 0.07 27.90
C SER A 219 19.97 1.36 28.52
N GLY A 220 18.65 1.49 28.55
CA GLY A 220 17.96 2.65 29.12
C GLY A 220 18.15 3.98 28.38
N ARG A 221 18.94 4.00 27.30
CA ARG A 221 19.13 5.20 26.46
C ARG A 221 18.14 5.17 25.30
N PRO A 222 17.17 6.12 25.24
CA PRO A 222 16.27 6.21 24.09
C PRO A 222 17.08 6.53 22.83
N ALA A 223 16.83 5.79 21.75
CA ALA A 223 17.43 6.08 20.44
C ALA A 223 17.22 7.55 20.07
N SER A 224 18.23 8.19 19.47
CA SER A 224 18.14 9.59 19.08
C SER A 224 17.06 9.79 18.01
N PHE A 225 16.27 10.85 18.14
CA PHE A 225 15.25 11.18 17.14
C PHE A 225 15.92 11.72 15.88
N ASP A 226 15.86 11.01 14.78
CA ASP A 226 16.39 11.49 13.51
C ASP A 226 15.46 12.58 12.92
N ARG A 227 15.67 13.79 13.40
CA ARG A 227 14.92 14.99 12.94
C ARG A 227 15.05 15.22 11.44
N ARG A 228 16.15 14.75 10.81
CA ARG A 228 16.35 14.87 9.37
C ARG A 228 15.37 13.99 8.61
N ARG A 229 15.25 12.72 8.99
CA ARG A 229 14.30 11.78 8.36
C ARG A 229 12.86 12.26 8.50
N ILE A 230 12.47 12.75 9.68
CA ILE A 230 11.11 13.30 9.89
C ILE A 230 10.86 14.52 9.02
N ARG A 231 11.81 15.48 8.98
CA ARG A 231 11.66 16.66 8.11
C ARG A 231 11.56 16.29 6.63
N LEU A 232 12.33 15.30 6.18
CA LEU A 232 12.25 14.81 4.81
C LEU A 232 10.90 14.10 4.53
N ALA A 233 10.41 13.26 5.45
CA ALA A 233 9.10 12.64 5.31
C ALA A 233 7.95 13.67 5.32
N LEU A 234 8.03 14.67 6.21
CA LEU A 234 7.09 15.79 6.22
C LEU A 234 7.18 16.59 4.92
N GLY A 235 8.41 16.82 4.42
CA GLY A 235 8.64 17.48 3.13
C GLY A 235 8.01 16.74 1.95
N ILE A 236 8.05 15.39 1.94
CA ILE A 236 7.31 14.60 0.95
C ILE A 236 5.81 14.85 1.07
N SER A 237 5.26 14.72 2.27
CA SER A 237 3.82 14.83 2.47
C SER A 237 3.28 16.22 2.17
N VAL A 238 3.91 17.26 2.68
CA VAL A 238 3.50 18.66 2.42
C VAL A 238 3.77 19.02 0.96
N GLY A 239 4.95 18.65 0.43
CA GLY A 239 5.33 18.93 -0.95
C GLY A 239 4.40 18.27 -1.96
N ALA A 240 4.05 17.00 -1.75
CA ALA A 240 3.09 16.30 -2.60
C ALA A 240 1.68 16.91 -2.51
N GLY A 241 1.22 17.25 -1.30
CA GLY A 241 -0.07 17.92 -1.10
C GLY A 241 -0.15 19.28 -1.82
N LEU A 242 0.91 20.08 -1.74
CA LEU A 242 0.99 21.37 -2.43
C LEU A 242 1.02 21.20 -3.96
N LEU A 243 1.75 20.22 -4.48
CA LEU A 243 1.75 19.92 -5.92
C LEU A 243 0.37 19.48 -6.42
N GLN A 244 -0.31 18.62 -5.64
CA GLN A 244 -1.65 18.19 -5.97
C GLN A 244 -2.66 19.34 -5.92
N TYR A 245 -2.57 20.21 -4.92
CA TYR A 245 -3.39 21.40 -4.84
C TYR A 245 -3.14 22.33 -6.04
N ALA A 246 -1.87 22.56 -6.40
CA ALA A 246 -1.50 23.37 -7.56
C ALA A 246 -2.05 22.81 -8.89
N ALA A 247 -2.13 21.48 -9.01
CA ALA A 247 -2.60 20.79 -10.20
C ALA A 247 -4.14 20.85 -10.38
N GLN A 248 -4.90 21.21 -9.33
CA GLN A 248 -6.36 21.34 -9.41
C GLN A 248 -6.84 22.58 -10.17
N ASP A 249 -6.05 23.66 -10.12
CA ASP A 249 -6.42 24.92 -10.73
C ASP A 249 -5.19 25.51 -11.44
N LEU A 250 -5.13 25.35 -12.76
CA LEU A 250 -3.98 25.74 -13.58
C LEU A 250 -3.96 27.28 -13.82
N ARG A 251 -4.11 28.06 -12.75
CA ARG A 251 -3.93 29.50 -12.79
C ARG A 251 -2.48 29.88 -12.46
N TRP A 252 -2.05 31.08 -12.86
CA TRP A 252 -0.70 31.54 -12.54
C TRP A 252 -0.40 31.58 -11.04
N LEU A 253 -1.42 31.82 -10.20
CA LEU A 253 -1.31 31.76 -8.72
C LEU A 253 -0.98 30.37 -8.19
N SER A 254 -1.33 29.32 -8.92
CA SER A 254 -1.03 27.91 -8.56
C SER A 254 0.44 27.57 -8.75
N LEU A 255 1.22 28.43 -9.45
CA LEU A 255 2.66 28.27 -9.53
C LEU A 255 3.34 28.38 -8.16
N VAL A 256 2.81 29.21 -7.25
CA VAL A 256 3.37 29.38 -5.90
C VAL A 256 3.34 28.07 -5.10
N PRO A 257 2.18 27.45 -4.87
CA PRO A 257 2.14 26.15 -4.20
C PRO A 257 2.84 25.05 -5.01
N GLY A 258 2.86 25.10 -6.35
CA GLY A 258 3.57 24.17 -7.20
C GLY A 258 5.08 24.22 -7.01
N VAL A 259 5.69 25.39 -7.06
CA VAL A 259 7.13 25.60 -6.83
C VAL A 259 7.49 25.24 -5.39
N ALA A 260 6.72 25.69 -4.40
CA ALA A 260 6.94 25.35 -3.00
C ALA A 260 6.87 23.83 -2.78
N GLY A 261 5.87 23.17 -3.39
CA GLY A 261 5.71 21.72 -3.34
C GLY A 261 6.91 20.98 -3.94
N ALA A 262 7.36 21.40 -5.12
CA ALA A 262 8.55 20.81 -5.77
C ALA A 262 9.83 21.04 -4.93
N ALA A 263 10.01 22.24 -4.37
CA ALA A 263 11.16 22.56 -3.53
C ALA A 263 11.24 21.74 -2.24
N LEU A 264 10.09 21.32 -1.70
CA LEU A 264 10.05 20.42 -0.55
C LEU A 264 10.19 18.94 -0.96
N LEU A 265 9.53 18.53 -2.05
CA LEU A 265 9.47 17.14 -2.47
C LEU A 265 10.81 16.64 -3.03
N VAL A 266 11.44 17.40 -3.94
CA VAL A 266 12.64 16.93 -4.65
C VAL A 266 13.80 16.63 -3.70
N PRO A 267 14.24 17.53 -2.79
CA PRO A 267 15.30 17.22 -1.84
C PRO A 267 14.95 16.08 -0.89
N ALA A 268 13.67 15.99 -0.49
CA ALA A 268 13.21 14.96 0.41
C ALA A 268 13.31 13.57 -0.22
N VAL A 269 12.89 13.44 -1.47
CA VAL A 269 12.96 12.21 -2.25
C VAL A 269 14.41 11.78 -2.48
N LEU A 270 15.25 12.72 -2.92
CA LEU A 270 16.68 12.45 -3.15
C LEU A 270 17.43 12.09 -1.86
N GLY A 271 16.93 12.55 -0.70
CA GLY A 271 17.52 12.28 0.61
C GLY A 271 17.10 10.96 1.26
N LEU A 272 15.96 10.38 0.85
CA LEU A 272 15.39 9.17 1.46
C LEU A 272 15.63 7.91 0.64
N LEU A 273 15.83 8.03 -0.67
CA LEU A 273 16.06 6.89 -1.56
C LEU A 273 17.55 6.63 -1.78
N PRO A 274 17.95 5.38 -2.09
CA PRO A 274 19.31 5.03 -2.45
C PRO A 274 19.83 5.88 -3.60
N ARG A 275 21.11 6.25 -3.55
CA ARG A 275 21.75 7.04 -4.61
C ARG A 275 21.68 6.28 -5.94
N GLY A 276 21.28 6.98 -7.00
CA GLY A 276 21.16 6.41 -8.34
C GLY A 276 19.81 5.77 -8.67
N THR A 277 18.84 5.75 -7.74
CA THR A 277 17.51 5.18 -8.00
C THR A 277 16.88 5.77 -9.25
N TYR A 278 16.77 7.10 -9.38
CA TYR A 278 16.17 7.75 -10.55
C TYR A 278 17.04 7.76 -11.82
N ARG A 279 18.30 7.30 -11.71
CA ARG A 279 19.16 7.06 -12.88
C ARG A 279 19.11 5.60 -13.33
N ALA A 280 18.26 4.79 -12.70
CA ALA A 280 18.19 3.34 -12.89
C ALA A 280 19.60 2.71 -12.83
N ALA A 281 20.38 3.10 -11.82
CA ALA A 281 21.69 2.49 -11.60
C ALA A 281 21.51 0.99 -11.33
N ARG A 282 22.43 0.16 -11.85
CA ARG A 282 22.30 -1.30 -11.80
C ARG A 282 22.25 -1.81 -10.36
N GLY A 283 21.61 -2.95 -10.17
CA GLY A 283 21.44 -3.61 -8.87
C GLY A 283 20.32 -3.01 -8.03
N LEU A 284 20.57 -2.84 -6.74
CA LEU A 284 19.59 -2.42 -5.74
C LEU A 284 18.83 -1.12 -6.07
N PRO A 285 19.43 -0.04 -6.60
CA PRO A 285 18.70 1.16 -6.98
C PRO A 285 17.63 0.89 -8.06
N SER A 286 17.93 0.02 -9.04
CA SER A 286 16.94 -0.38 -10.06
C SER A 286 15.81 -1.21 -9.49
N VAL A 287 16.05 -2.05 -8.47
CA VAL A 287 14.99 -2.80 -7.77
C VAL A 287 14.03 -1.85 -7.07
N VAL A 288 14.57 -0.84 -6.37
CA VAL A 288 13.78 0.19 -5.67
C VAL A 288 12.97 1.03 -6.66
N LEU A 289 13.57 1.42 -7.80
CA LEU A 289 12.87 2.15 -8.85
C LEU A 289 11.75 1.31 -9.48
N LEU A 290 12.04 0.05 -9.82
CA LEU A 290 11.07 -0.85 -10.43
C LEU A 290 9.84 -1.04 -9.54
N ARG A 291 10.06 -1.20 -8.24
CA ARG A 291 8.97 -1.30 -7.27
C ARG A 291 8.04 -0.09 -7.32
N GLY A 292 8.62 1.12 -7.28
CA GLY A 292 7.83 2.35 -7.34
C GLY A 292 7.12 2.52 -8.69
N VAL A 293 7.80 2.28 -9.81
CA VAL A 293 7.21 2.38 -11.15
C VAL A 293 6.04 1.40 -11.31
N ALA A 294 6.21 0.15 -10.89
CA ALA A 294 5.16 -0.87 -10.98
C ALA A 294 3.95 -0.48 -10.11
N ALA A 295 4.16 -0.23 -8.83
CA ALA A 295 3.09 0.12 -7.90
C ALA A 295 2.37 1.40 -8.33
N GLY A 296 3.12 2.48 -8.60
CA GLY A 296 2.53 3.77 -8.90
C GLY A 296 1.75 3.78 -10.22
N SER A 297 2.26 3.17 -11.29
CA SER A 297 1.54 3.12 -12.57
C SER A 297 0.26 2.29 -12.47
N PHE A 298 0.32 1.16 -11.77
CA PHE A 298 -0.84 0.29 -11.62
C PHE A 298 -1.91 0.90 -10.71
N ILE A 299 -1.54 1.35 -9.49
CA ILE A 299 -2.48 1.93 -8.51
C ILE A 299 -3.11 3.21 -9.04
N ALA A 300 -2.33 4.08 -9.73
CA ALA A 300 -2.88 5.27 -10.35
C ALA A 300 -3.94 4.92 -11.40
N ALA A 301 -3.67 3.96 -12.28
CA ALA A 301 -4.64 3.51 -13.27
C ALA A 301 -5.85 2.81 -12.61
N GLU A 302 -5.61 1.88 -11.66
CA GLU A 302 -6.66 1.14 -10.97
C GLU A 302 -7.66 2.05 -10.27
N SER A 303 -7.20 3.15 -9.68
CA SER A 303 -8.05 4.11 -8.99
C SER A 303 -9.11 4.74 -9.90
N PHE A 304 -8.84 4.87 -11.21
CA PHE A 304 -9.79 5.43 -12.19
C PHE A 304 -10.70 4.39 -12.85
N VAL A 305 -10.42 3.07 -12.71
CA VAL A 305 -11.24 2.01 -13.32
C VAL A 305 -12.70 2.05 -12.85
N PRO A 306 -13.01 2.08 -11.52
CA PRO A 306 -14.39 2.14 -11.08
C PRO A 306 -15.09 3.43 -11.53
N LEU A 307 -14.38 4.57 -11.49
CA LEU A 307 -14.93 5.84 -11.96
C LEU A 307 -15.31 5.75 -13.45
N MET A 308 -14.43 5.20 -14.28
CA MET A 308 -14.66 5.00 -15.71
C MET A 308 -15.88 4.11 -15.97
N LEU A 309 -15.99 2.97 -15.28
CA LEU A 309 -17.09 2.02 -15.46
C LEU A 309 -18.43 2.61 -15.03
N VAL A 310 -18.47 3.31 -13.91
CA VAL A 310 -19.70 3.91 -13.37
C VAL A 310 -20.14 5.12 -14.19
N THR A 311 -19.20 5.98 -14.62
CA THR A 311 -19.55 7.24 -15.31
C THR A 311 -19.75 7.08 -16.81
N GLN A 312 -18.96 6.18 -17.46
CA GLN A 312 -18.98 6.02 -18.93
C GLN A 312 -19.89 4.89 -19.38
N ARG A 313 -19.96 3.81 -18.60
CA ARG A 313 -20.70 2.60 -18.96
C ARG A 313 -21.97 2.42 -18.13
N GLY A 314 -22.26 3.34 -17.20
CA GLY A 314 -23.46 3.29 -16.34
C GLY A 314 -23.55 2.04 -15.47
N LEU A 315 -22.42 1.36 -15.20
CA LEU A 315 -22.42 0.16 -14.35
C LEU A 315 -22.76 0.52 -12.90
N SER A 316 -23.45 -0.39 -12.22
CA SER A 316 -23.62 -0.26 -10.78
C SER A 316 -22.30 -0.37 -10.04
N PRO A 317 -22.17 0.20 -8.83
CA PRO A 317 -20.98 0.05 -7.99
C PRO A 317 -20.59 -1.41 -7.76
N THR A 318 -21.57 -2.29 -7.60
CA THR A 318 -21.36 -3.74 -7.43
C THR A 318 -20.70 -4.37 -8.67
N LEU A 319 -21.17 -4.05 -9.88
CA LEU A 319 -20.59 -4.57 -11.12
C LEU A 319 -19.20 -3.98 -11.38
N ALA A 320 -18.98 -2.70 -11.06
CA ALA A 320 -17.66 -2.10 -11.13
C ALA A 320 -16.67 -2.77 -10.15
N GLY A 321 -17.11 -3.08 -8.93
CA GLY A 321 -16.33 -3.84 -7.95
C GLY A 321 -16.04 -5.27 -8.42
N PHE A 322 -17.02 -5.96 -9.01
CA PHE A 322 -16.83 -7.28 -9.57
C PHE A 322 -15.73 -7.32 -10.65
N SER A 323 -15.66 -6.28 -11.47
CA SER A 323 -14.62 -6.17 -12.51
C SER A 323 -13.19 -6.13 -11.96
N LEU A 324 -13.00 -5.70 -10.71
CA LEU A 324 -11.70 -5.69 -10.02
C LEU A 324 -11.46 -6.95 -9.19
N ALA A 325 -12.51 -7.63 -8.72
CA ALA A 325 -12.40 -8.74 -7.76
C ALA A 325 -11.58 -9.93 -8.29
N ALA A 326 -11.68 -10.24 -9.60
CA ALA A 326 -10.88 -11.29 -10.23
C ALA A 326 -9.37 -11.02 -10.15
N GLY A 327 -8.97 -9.75 -10.06
CA GLY A 327 -7.59 -9.30 -9.96
C GLY A 327 -6.87 -9.83 -8.72
N GLY A 328 -7.55 -9.92 -7.57
CA GLY A 328 -6.95 -10.43 -6.34
C GLY A 328 -6.46 -11.87 -6.45
N GLY A 329 -7.26 -12.73 -7.05
CA GLY A 329 -6.90 -14.14 -7.29
C GLY A 329 -5.72 -14.29 -8.26
N THR A 330 -5.71 -13.52 -9.35
CA THR A 330 -4.63 -13.58 -10.34
C THR A 330 -3.33 -12.97 -9.81
N TRP A 331 -3.39 -11.92 -8.99
CA TRP A 331 -2.23 -11.39 -8.27
C TRP A 331 -1.60 -12.45 -7.36
N ALA A 332 -2.42 -13.14 -6.57
CA ALA A 332 -1.96 -14.24 -5.71
C ALA A 332 -1.33 -15.38 -6.55
N LEU A 333 -1.92 -15.71 -7.71
CA LEU A 333 -1.38 -16.71 -8.64
C LEU A 333 -0.01 -16.29 -9.19
N GLY A 334 0.16 -15.04 -9.59
CA GLY A 334 1.46 -14.51 -10.06
C GLY A 334 2.52 -14.56 -8.95
N SER A 335 2.17 -14.16 -7.73
CA SER A 335 3.04 -14.23 -6.56
C SER A 335 3.44 -15.68 -6.23
N TRP A 336 2.50 -16.61 -6.32
CA TRP A 336 2.75 -18.03 -6.10
C TRP A 336 3.66 -18.61 -7.20
N LEU A 337 3.41 -18.30 -8.46
CA LEU A 337 4.22 -18.83 -9.57
C LEU A 337 5.68 -18.40 -9.43
N GLN A 338 5.95 -17.13 -9.17
CA GLN A 338 7.33 -16.63 -9.03
C GLN A 338 8.05 -17.19 -7.80
N SER A 339 7.32 -17.63 -6.76
CA SER A 339 7.91 -18.22 -5.55
C SER A 339 8.40 -19.66 -5.75
N ARG A 340 8.08 -20.30 -6.87
CA ARG A 340 8.51 -21.67 -7.17
C ARG A 340 10.02 -21.72 -7.42
N PRO A 341 10.78 -22.67 -6.80
CA PRO A 341 12.23 -22.79 -7.01
C PRO A 341 12.62 -22.95 -8.47
N ARG A 342 11.78 -23.64 -9.28
CA ARG A 342 12.00 -23.80 -10.72
C ARG A 342 11.94 -22.50 -11.50
N MET A 343 11.29 -21.46 -10.98
CA MET A 343 11.14 -20.15 -11.62
C MET A 343 12.25 -19.17 -11.24
N GLU A 344 13.06 -19.49 -10.25
CA GLU A 344 14.15 -18.63 -9.78
C GLU A 344 15.13 -18.22 -10.90
N PRO A 345 15.60 -19.10 -11.79
CA PRO A 345 16.49 -18.71 -12.90
C PRO A 345 15.83 -17.74 -13.91
N TYR A 346 14.50 -17.73 -13.95
CA TYR A 346 13.71 -16.92 -14.88
C TYR A 346 13.15 -15.66 -14.25
N ARG A 347 13.46 -15.36 -12.97
CA ARG A 347 12.86 -14.26 -12.19
C ARG A 347 12.85 -12.93 -12.93
N GLU A 348 13.95 -12.53 -13.56
CA GLU A 348 14.03 -11.27 -14.31
C GLU A 348 13.11 -11.26 -15.55
N ARG A 349 13.07 -12.37 -16.27
CA ARG A 349 12.16 -12.52 -17.42
C ARG A 349 10.70 -12.47 -16.99
N LEU A 350 10.37 -13.09 -15.84
CA LEU A 350 9.04 -13.02 -15.25
C LEU A 350 8.68 -11.60 -14.82
N MET A 351 9.63 -10.84 -14.27
CA MET A 351 9.42 -9.43 -13.92
C MET A 351 9.22 -8.58 -15.18
N THR A 352 9.99 -8.82 -16.25
CA THR A 352 9.81 -8.14 -17.54
C THR A 352 8.44 -8.46 -18.12
N LEU A 353 8.06 -9.75 -18.16
CA LEU A 353 6.73 -10.18 -18.60
C LEU A 353 5.63 -9.52 -17.76
N GLY A 354 5.80 -9.49 -16.45
CA GLY A 354 4.87 -8.84 -15.53
C GLY A 354 4.66 -7.36 -15.84
N MET A 355 5.73 -6.61 -16.07
CA MET A 355 5.64 -5.19 -16.44
C MET A 355 5.02 -4.98 -17.83
N VAL A 356 5.28 -5.85 -18.79
CA VAL A 356 4.64 -5.82 -20.12
C VAL A 356 3.15 -6.09 -20.00
N LEU A 357 2.74 -7.08 -19.20
CA LEU A 357 1.33 -7.36 -18.93
C LEU A 357 0.63 -6.18 -18.26
N VAL A 358 1.27 -5.55 -17.26
CA VAL A 358 0.77 -4.34 -16.61
C VAL A 358 0.59 -3.21 -17.62
N ALA A 359 1.59 -2.95 -18.45
CA ALA A 359 1.53 -1.90 -19.48
C ALA A 359 0.42 -2.18 -20.50
N ALA A 360 0.32 -3.41 -21.00
CA ALA A 360 -0.71 -3.81 -21.93
C ALA A 360 -2.12 -3.69 -21.35
N THR A 361 -2.30 -4.10 -20.09
CA THR A 361 -3.56 -3.97 -19.36
C THR A 361 -3.99 -2.52 -19.23
N ILE A 362 -3.07 -1.65 -18.77
CA ILE A 362 -3.36 -0.23 -18.61
C ILE A 362 -3.66 0.44 -19.96
N ALA A 363 -2.89 0.10 -21.01
CA ALA A 363 -3.11 0.63 -22.35
C ALA A 363 -4.44 0.17 -22.97
N ALA A 364 -4.88 -1.05 -22.65
CA ALA A 364 -6.12 -1.61 -23.15
C ALA A 364 -7.36 -1.12 -22.39
N ALA A 365 -7.21 -0.62 -21.15
CA ALA A 365 -8.34 -0.20 -20.31
C ALA A 365 -9.26 0.83 -21.00
N PRO A 366 -8.76 1.86 -21.72
CA PRO A 366 -9.62 2.80 -22.45
C PRO A 366 -10.45 2.19 -23.59
N SER A 367 -10.14 0.97 -24.03
CA SER A 367 -10.93 0.31 -25.08
C SER A 367 -12.40 0.12 -24.68
N VAL A 368 -12.66 0.01 -23.39
CA VAL A 368 -14.03 -0.08 -22.84
C VAL A 368 -14.85 1.20 -23.07
N LEU A 369 -14.22 2.32 -23.40
CA LEU A 369 -14.92 3.55 -23.78
C LEU A 369 -15.59 3.45 -25.18
N ILE A 370 -15.24 2.42 -25.98
CA ILE A 370 -15.84 2.13 -27.26
C ILE A 370 -17.11 1.31 -27.02
N ASP A 371 -18.26 1.76 -27.50
CA ASP A 371 -19.56 1.15 -27.21
C ASP A 371 -19.68 -0.32 -27.64
N SER A 372 -18.99 -0.69 -28.74
CA SER A 372 -18.97 -2.07 -29.24
C SER A 372 -18.18 -3.05 -28.34
N VAL A 373 -17.35 -2.55 -27.41
CA VAL A 373 -16.56 -3.37 -26.50
C VAL A 373 -17.36 -3.66 -25.23
N PRO A 374 -17.66 -4.92 -24.90
CA PRO A 374 -18.38 -5.26 -23.69
C PRO A 374 -17.62 -4.86 -22.42
N ALA A 375 -18.30 -4.32 -21.41
CA ALA A 375 -17.68 -3.86 -20.18
C ALA A 375 -16.94 -4.97 -19.40
N TRP A 376 -17.38 -6.22 -19.47
CA TRP A 376 -16.74 -7.37 -18.82
C TRP A 376 -15.33 -7.67 -19.35
N THR A 377 -14.98 -7.21 -20.57
CA THR A 377 -13.64 -7.39 -21.13
C THR A 377 -12.58 -6.73 -20.27
N LEU A 378 -12.92 -5.63 -19.58
CA LEU A 378 -12.02 -4.96 -18.65
C LEU A 378 -11.65 -5.86 -17.47
N ALA A 379 -12.59 -6.65 -16.93
CA ALA A 379 -12.31 -7.58 -15.85
C ALA A 379 -11.27 -8.62 -16.25
N VAL A 380 -11.37 -9.15 -17.49
CA VAL A 380 -10.40 -10.11 -18.03
C VAL A 380 -9.04 -9.46 -18.23
N VAL A 381 -9.01 -8.29 -18.88
CA VAL A 381 -7.77 -7.54 -19.12
C VAL A 381 -7.11 -7.17 -17.79
N TRP A 382 -7.88 -6.71 -16.79
CA TRP A 382 -7.37 -6.33 -15.49
C TRP A 382 -6.78 -7.52 -14.73
N ALA A 383 -7.37 -8.70 -14.85
CA ALA A 383 -6.84 -9.93 -14.26
C ALA A 383 -5.41 -10.25 -14.77
N PHE A 384 -5.09 -10.01 -16.04
CA PHE A 384 -3.72 -10.17 -16.56
C PHE A 384 -2.75 -9.14 -15.98
N GLY A 385 -3.17 -7.89 -15.79
CA GLY A 385 -2.37 -6.86 -15.14
C GLY A 385 -2.05 -7.21 -13.68
N CYS A 386 -3.06 -7.66 -12.93
CA CYS A 386 -2.89 -8.12 -11.55
C CYS A 386 -1.97 -9.34 -11.45
N PHE A 387 -2.07 -10.30 -12.37
CA PHE A 387 -1.12 -11.41 -12.48
C PHE A 387 0.31 -10.88 -12.68
N GLY A 388 0.50 -9.92 -13.61
CA GLY A 388 1.77 -9.25 -13.82
C GLY A 388 2.31 -8.56 -12.56
N MET A 389 1.46 -7.85 -11.83
CA MET A 389 1.82 -7.24 -10.54
C MET A 389 2.27 -8.28 -9.52
N GLY A 390 1.59 -9.43 -9.44
CA GLY A 390 2.00 -10.54 -8.57
C GLY A 390 3.41 -11.03 -8.88
N LEU A 391 3.78 -11.13 -10.17
CA LEU A 391 5.13 -11.49 -10.60
C LEU A 391 6.19 -10.46 -10.16
N VAL A 392 5.90 -9.16 -10.30
CA VAL A 392 6.86 -8.07 -10.08
C VAL A 392 7.03 -7.77 -8.60
N ILE A 393 5.94 -7.52 -7.88
CA ILE A 393 5.96 -7.01 -6.50
C ILE A 393 6.64 -7.99 -5.54
N SER A 394 6.30 -9.28 -5.66
CA SER A 394 6.91 -10.32 -4.82
C SER A 394 8.39 -10.52 -5.16
N SER A 395 8.73 -10.49 -6.46
CA SER A 395 10.12 -10.64 -6.92
C SER A 395 11.01 -9.48 -6.49
N THR A 396 10.52 -8.23 -6.49
CA THR A 396 11.29 -7.07 -6.03
C THR A 396 11.67 -7.18 -4.56
N SER A 397 10.76 -7.68 -3.71
CA SER A 397 11.03 -7.88 -2.29
C SER A 397 12.11 -8.94 -2.05
N VAL A 398 12.03 -10.06 -2.77
CA VAL A 398 13.05 -11.12 -2.68
C VAL A 398 14.40 -10.63 -3.19
N LEU A 399 14.43 -9.97 -4.34
CA LEU A 399 15.67 -9.50 -4.97
C LEU A 399 16.35 -8.41 -4.12
N LEU A 400 15.57 -7.54 -3.49
CA LEU A 400 16.10 -6.54 -2.57
C LEU A 400 16.87 -7.20 -1.42
N LEU A 401 16.29 -8.24 -0.80
CA LEU A 401 16.94 -8.94 0.32
C LEU A 401 18.19 -9.66 -0.13
N HIS A 402 18.21 -10.23 -1.34
CA HIS A 402 19.40 -10.87 -1.90
C HIS A 402 20.54 -9.87 -2.21
N LEU A 403 20.22 -8.65 -2.59
CA LEU A 403 21.19 -7.60 -2.93
C LEU A 403 21.57 -6.72 -1.72
N SER A 404 20.95 -6.94 -0.56
CA SER A 404 21.22 -6.15 0.64
C SER A 404 22.15 -6.89 1.58
N ALA A 405 23.14 -6.17 2.13
CA ALA A 405 23.87 -6.66 3.29
C ALA A 405 22.91 -6.83 4.49
N PRO A 406 23.12 -7.83 5.37
CA PRO A 406 22.21 -8.08 6.50
C PRO A 406 21.95 -6.84 7.36
N GLU A 407 22.97 -5.99 7.56
CA GLU A 407 22.90 -4.76 8.35
C GLU A 407 22.07 -3.66 7.68
N GLU A 408 21.99 -3.69 6.34
CA GLU A 408 21.28 -2.69 5.53
C GLU A 408 19.89 -3.14 5.07
N ALA A 409 19.54 -4.42 5.28
CA ALA A 409 18.28 -5.00 4.79
C ALA A 409 17.04 -4.22 5.27
N GLY A 410 17.05 -3.75 6.51
CA GLY A 410 15.97 -2.93 7.06
C GLY A 410 15.85 -1.56 6.38
N THR A 411 16.98 -0.88 6.17
CA THR A 411 17.02 0.44 5.50
C THR A 411 16.59 0.32 4.04
N ASN A 412 17.03 -0.72 3.35
CA ASN A 412 16.69 -0.97 1.95
C ASN A 412 15.22 -1.38 1.78
N SER A 413 14.67 -2.16 2.73
CA SER A 413 13.24 -2.47 2.77
C SER A 413 12.38 -1.22 2.99
N ALA A 414 12.83 -0.31 3.85
CA ALA A 414 12.17 0.99 4.02
C ALA A 414 12.21 1.83 2.75
N ALA A 415 13.36 1.87 2.05
CA ALA A 415 13.49 2.56 0.78
C ALA A 415 12.55 2.00 -0.30
N LEU A 416 12.34 0.67 -0.32
CA LEU A 416 11.38 0.02 -1.22
C LEU A 416 9.95 0.52 -0.98
N GLN A 417 9.53 0.59 0.29
CA GLN A 417 8.20 1.05 0.67
C GLN A 417 8.01 2.56 0.43
N ILE A 418 9.07 3.36 0.65
CA ILE A 418 9.05 4.79 0.33
C ILE A 418 8.92 5.00 -1.18
N SER A 419 9.64 4.23 -2.00
CA SER A 419 9.54 4.30 -3.47
C SER A 419 8.14 3.94 -3.95
N ASP A 420 7.54 2.88 -3.39
CA ASP A 420 6.17 2.46 -3.65
C ASP A 420 5.17 3.59 -3.35
N GLY A 421 5.12 4.05 -2.10
CA GLY A 421 4.17 5.08 -1.68
C GLY A 421 4.38 6.43 -2.39
N LEU A 422 5.63 6.83 -2.63
CA LEU A 422 5.95 8.07 -3.33
C LEU A 422 5.49 8.04 -4.78
N SER A 423 5.72 6.92 -5.48
CA SER A 423 5.28 6.76 -6.86
C SER A 423 3.76 6.77 -6.98
N ASN A 424 3.05 6.15 -6.01
CA ASN A 424 1.60 6.22 -5.92
C ASN A 424 1.13 7.68 -5.81
N VAL A 425 1.75 8.47 -4.94
CA VAL A 425 1.41 9.89 -4.76
C VAL A 425 1.63 10.70 -6.03
N ILE A 426 2.82 10.58 -6.64
CA ILE A 426 3.21 11.36 -7.83
C ILE A 426 2.32 10.98 -9.02
N LEU A 427 2.15 9.69 -9.30
CA LEU A 427 1.43 9.24 -10.49
C LEU A 427 -0.08 9.43 -10.36
N LEU A 428 -0.65 9.31 -9.15
CA LEU A 428 -2.04 9.72 -8.89
C LEU A 428 -2.25 11.22 -9.08
N ALA A 429 -1.31 12.05 -8.61
CA ALA A 429 -1.38 13.49 -8.78
C ALA A 429 -1.32 13.89 -10.27
N LEU A 430 -0.38 13.30 -11.02
CA LEU A 430 -0.25 13.54 -12.47
C LEU A 430 -1.48 13.04 -13.24
N GLY A 431 -1.97 11.84 -12.90
CA GLY A 431 -3.19 11.29 -13.48
C GLY A 431 -4.41 12.17 -13.18
N GLY A 432 -4.56 12.63 -11.94
CA GLY A 432 -5.64 13.53 -11.54
C GLY A 432 -5.58 14.89 -12.24
N ALA A 433 -4.38 15.47 -12.35
CA ALA A 433 -4.18 16.73 -13.09
C ALA A 433 -4.53 16.58 -14.57
N ALA A 434 -4.08 15.50 -15.22
CA ALA A 434 -4.39 15.22 -16.62
C ALA A 434 -5.90 14.99 -16.82
N PHE A 435 -6.54 14.28 -15.89
CA PHE A 435 -7.99 14.07 -15.88
C PHE A 435 -8.76 15.39 -15.76
N ALA A 436 -8.41 16.23 -14.80
CA ALA A 436 -9.04 17.52 -14.57
C ALA A 436 -8.83 18.49 -15.74
N ALA A 437 -7.62 18.55 -16.31
CA ALA A 437 -7.26 19.43 -17.43
C ALA A 437 -8.08 19.14 -18.70
N LEU A 438 -8.52 17.89 -18.89
CA LEU A 438 -9.35 17.48 -20.03
C LEU A 438 -10.85 17.40 -19.68
N GLY A 439 -11.28 18.11 -18.63
CA GLY A 439 -12.69 18.27 -18.27
C GLY A 439 -13.31 17.06 -17.60
N GLY A 440 -12.49 16.13 -17.09
CA GLY A 440 -12.99 14.93 -16.40
C GLY A 440 -13.79 15.17 -15.11
N GLY A 441 -13.88 16.41 -14.64
CA GLY A 441 -14.67 16.80 -13.45
C GLY A 441 -15.77 17.81 -13.73
N SER A 442 -15.98 18.23 -14.98
CA SER A 442 -17.00 19.22 -15.31
C SER A 442 -18.37 18.56 -15.38
N VAL A 443 -19.18 18.74 -14.34
CA VAL A 443 -20.63 18.53 -14.39
C VAL A 443 -21.22 19.78 -15.00
N THR A 444 -21.51 19.78 -16.30
CA THR A 444 -22.27 20.88 -16.92
C THR A 444 -23.73 20.80 -16.44
N HIS A 445 -24.10 21.61 -15.47
CA HIS A 445 -25.48 21.87 -15.12
C HIS A 445 -26.14 22.73 -16.21
N THR A 446 -26.23 22.23 -17.41
CA THR A 446 -27.18 22.79 -18.40
C THR A 446 -28.46 21.97 -18.26
N ALA A 447 -29.39 22.56 -17.49
CA ALA A 447 -30.78 22.12 -17.47
C ALA A 447 -31.29 22.09 -18.92
N MET A 448 -31.72 20.91 -19.37
CA MET A 448 -32.58 20.56 -20.50
C MET A 448 -32.08 19.51 -21.49
N ASP A 449 -30.97 18.83 -21.25
CA ASP A 449 -30.69 17.60 -22.03
C ASP A 449 -30.48 16.42 -21.11
N THR A 450 -31.46 15.55 -21.04
CA THR A 450 -31.51 14.33 -20.23
C THR A 450 -30.58 13.21 -20.76
N SER A 451 -29.64 13.51 -21.65
CA SER A 451 -28.77 12.55 -22.30
C SER A 451 -27.26 12.87 -22.32
N ALA A 452 -26.83 13.95 -21.69
CA ALA A 452 -25.42 14.34 -21.72
C ALA A 452 -24.80 14.39 -20.31
N THR A 453 -24.51 13.25 -19.73
CA THR A 453 -23.34 13.16 -18.86
C THR A 453 -22.14 13.36 -19.79
N SER A 454 -21.65 14.60 -19.91
CA SER A 454 -20.48 14.93 -20.74
C SER A 454 -19.21 14.39 -20.06
N SER A 455 -19.11 13.09 -20.05
CA SER A 455 -17.93 12.37 -19.67
C SER A 455 -17.01 12.37 -20.87
N HIS A 456 -15.88 13.05 -20.76
CA HIS A 456 -14.92 13.10 -21.84
C HIS A 456 -14.06 11.82 -21.86
N PRO A 457 -14.25 10.88 -22.83
CA PRO A 457 -13.41 9.68 -22.97
C PRO A 457 -11.92 10.03 -23.02
N ALA A 458 -11.59 11.19 -23.61
CA ALA A 458 -10.22 11.69 -23.67
C ALA A 458 -9.58 11.92 -22.32
N ALA A 459 -10.34 12.31 -21.28
CA ALA A 459 -9.83 12.50 -19.93
C ALA A 459 -9.33 11.17 -19.32
N PHE A 460 -10.05 10.07 -19.55
CA PHE A 460 -9.60 8.75 -19.11
C PHE A 460 -8.38 8.27 -19.91
N ALA A 461 -8.38 8.42 -21.24
CA ALA A 461 -7.22 8.07 -22.06
C ALA A 461 -5.96 8.82 -21.62
N ALA A 462 -6.08 10.09 -21.21
CA ALA A 462 -4.97 10.89 -20.70
C ALA A 462 -4.43 10.42 -19.33
N VAL A 463 -5.20 9.65 -18.58
CA VAL A 463 -4.71 8.96 -17.38
C VAL A 463 -4.04 7.65 -17.75
N PHE A 464 -4.73 6.77 -18.48
CA PHE A 464 -4.27 5.40 -18.70
C PHE A 464 -3.04 5.34 -19.63
N LEU A 465 -3.00 6.11 -20.72
CA LEU A 465 -1.90 5.99 -21.68
C LEU A 465 -0.52 6.42 -21.13
N PRO A 466 -0.38 7.54 -20.39
CA PRO A 466 0.88 7.86 -19.72
C PRO A 466 1.27 6.82 -18.66
N MET A 467 0.31 6.26 -17.90
CA MET A 467 0.59 5.21 -16.90
C MET A 467 1.09 3.93 -17.59
N ALA A 468 0.54 3.57 -18.75
CA ALA A 468 1.06 2.47 -19.57
C ALA A 468 2.50 2.75 -20.03
N GLY A 469 2.81 3.98 -20.44
CA GLY A 469 4.16 4.41 -20.78
C GLY A 469 5.13 4.27 -19.60
N VAL A 470 4.72 4.68 -18.40
CA VAL A 470 5.49 4.51 -17.18
C VAL A 470 5.72 3.03 -16.87
N ALA A 471 4.71 2.17 -17.04
CA ALA A 471 4.86 0.72 -16.87
C ALA A 471 5.85 0.11 -17.89
N LEU A 472 5.89 0.59 -19.14
CA LEU A 472 6.90 0.19 -20.14
C LEU A 472 8.32 0.61 -19.73
N VAL A 473 8.48 1.80 -19.11
CA VAL A 473 9.77 2.17 -18.49
C VAL A 473 10.14 1.17 -17.41
N GLY A 474 9.19 0.67 -16.62
CA GLY A 474 9.42 -0.43 -15.68
C GLY A 474 9.94 -1.70 -16.36
N ALA A 475 9.37 -2.09 -17.50
CA ALA A 475 9.87 -3.21 -18.30
C ALA A 475 11.33 -2.99 -18.77
N TRP A 476 11.70 -1.78 -19.13
CA TRP A 476 13.09 -1.45 -19.42
C TRP A 476 13.99 -1.52 -18.18
N VAL A 477 13.53 -1.06 -17.02
CA VAL A 477 14.29 -1.09 -15.75
C VAL A 477 14.63 -2.53 -15.35
N THR A 478 13.78 -3.53 -15.68
CA THR A 478 14.09 -4.94 -15.40
C THR A 478 15.40 -5.42 -16.04
N THR A 479 15.85 -4.81 -17.15
CA THR A 479 17.12 -5.13 -17.79
C THR A 479 18.35 -4.66 -17.01
N ARG A 480 18.15 -3.89 -15.94
CA ARG A 480 19.19 -3.29 -15.11
C ARG A 480 19.29 -3.88 -13.70
N LEU A 481 18.56 -4.94 -13.42
CA LEU A 481 18.52 -5.55 -12.09
C LEU A 481 19.82 -6.29 -11.73
N ARG A 482 20.58 -6.79 -12.71
CA ARG A 482 21.89 -7.43 -12.48
C ARG A 482 23.01 -6.42 -12.37
N GLU A 483 23.85 -6.62 -11.38
CA GLU A 483 25.22 -6.09 -11.38
C GLU A 483 26.01 -6.88 -12.42
N ARG A 484 26.70 -6.21 -13.33
CA ARG A 484 27.56 -6.88 -14.32
C ARG A 484 28.83 -7.36 -13.68
#